data_acb0f636ac3c6700cf4140950b798e80
#
_entry.id   acb0f636ac3c6700cf4140950b798e80
#
_cell.length_a   1.000
_cell.length_b   1.000
_cell.length_c   1.000
_cell.angle_alpha   90.00
_cell.angle_beta   90.00
_cell.angle_gamma   90.00
#
_symmetry.space_group_name_H-M   'P 1'
#
loop_
_entity.id
_entity.type
_entity.pdbx_description
1 polymer ?
#
loop_
_entity_poly.entity_id
_entity_poly.type
_entity_poly.pdbx_seq_one_letter_code
_entity_poly.pdbx_strand_id
1 'polypeptide(L)'
;MHKLRAIAAAAIGLAAVVIPVAAGSAHSNRAANDHGGHQIKHVLLISVDGIHQSDLEWYISQHPGSELAKLVHKGAEFSNARTSDPSDSDPGGTALMTGGDPRATGVYYDVEYNHDVFPPGTTTCTGPAPGGNAIYDSPDDKLPAVPDFLHPNPSDPNFQTFPSFDEGGSIFPGGNDTNPGLIMGLSPHPQSGLNTATFPVDPSTCKPIMPWDYLKVNTIFQVIHSAGMRTAWSDKHAVYTSFNGPGSGGASIDDFFGPEIDSQAVEPNGTPYPTDTDWAHDDAATKQYDGYKVQAVINELNGFDHSGTQQVGTPAVLGMNFQAVSVAEKVDSPSTLTKNADGTYTESPTELAGYLPGTTTPGPLLSSALDYVNAQLERMVDTIQHDGLAKSTAIIITAKHGQSPQNPLLLKRIPDGPIISAVNAAWTAKTGDTNPLIVAGTDDDLWQSYLSVKTQDAANFVKNYLWTHPATAQLYNNDGVDRGTESVAHSGLAQIYAGHDAAAFFGVPYSDPRYPDVF
;
A
#
# COMPACT_ATOMS: atom_id res chain seq x y z
N MET A 1 -43.49 40.33 45.79
CA MET A 1 -43.95 40.44 44.40
C MET A 1 -42.81 39.92 43.49
N HIS A 2 -42.81 38.65 43.17
CA HIS A 2 -42.06 38.13 42.03
C HIS A 2 -42.68 36.76 41.70
N LYS A 3 -43.17 36.65 40.47
CA LYS A 3 -43.92 35.52 39.96
C LYS A 3 -42.96 34.38 39.56
N LEU A 4 -43.16 33.21 40.18
CA LEU A 4 -42.60 31.94 39.66
C LEU A 4 -43.36 31.55 38.39
N ARG A 5 -42.61 31.23 37.33
CA ARG A 5 -43.11 30.51 36.17
C ARG A 5 -42.63 29.05 36.25
N ALA A 6 -43.57 28.15 36.38
CA ALA A 6 -43.36 26.71 36.27
C ALA A 6 -43.14 26.33 34.79
N ILE A 7 -42.11 25.55 34.49
CA ILE A 7 -41.88 24.92 33.17
C ILE A 7 -42.30 23.47 33.32
N ALA A 8 -43.35 23.09 32.60
CA ALA A 8 -43.82 21.71 32.53
C ALA A 8 -42.89 20.90 31.59
N ALA A 9 -42.31 19.82 32.08
CA ALA A 9 -41.60 18.83 31.30
C ALA A 9 -42.59 17.88 30.63
N ALA A 10 -42.65 17.89 29.30
CA ALA A 10 -43.40 16.89 28.53
C ALA A 10 -42.52 15.68 28.29
N ALA A 11 -42.88 14.55 28.85
CA ALA A 11 -42.29 13.25 28.56
C ALA A 11 -42.83 12.74 27.22
N ILE A 12 -41.95 12.64 26.22
CA ILE A 12 -42.27 11.97 24.95
C ILE A 12 -41.88 10.51 25.06
N GLY A 13 -42.89 9.65 25.15
CA GLY A 13 -42.71 8.22 25.10
C GLY A 13 -42.35 7.76 23.68
N LEU A 14 -41.20 7.11 23.54
CA LEU A 14 -40.81 6.42 22.31
C LEU A 14 -41.58 5.09 22.23
N ALA A 15 -42.58 5.00 21.37
CA ALA A 15 -43.18 3.71 21.00
C ALA A 15 -42.28 3.07 19.92
N ALA A 16 -41.64 1.95 20.25
CA ALA A 16 -40.93 1.13 19.29
C ALA A 16 -41.95 0.42 18.39
N VAL A 17 -42.03 0.85 17.14
CA VAL A 17 -42.76 0.15 16.08
C VAL A 17 -41.84 -0.91 15.50
N VAL A 18 -42.09 -2.17 15.83
CA VAL A 18 -41.47 -3.33 15.19
C VAL A 18 -42.21 -3.54 13.86
N ILE A 19 -41.55 -3.24 12.73
CA ILE A 19 -42.07 -3.59 11.40
C ILE A 19 -41.47 -4.94 11.01
N PRO A 20 -42.30 -5.99 10.78
CA PRO A 20 -41.78 -7.24 10.24
C PRO A 20 -41.36 -7.04 8.78
N VAL A 21 -40.09 -7.29 8.50
CA VAL A 21 -39.59 -7.37 7.12
C VAL A 21 -40.13 -8.67 6.51
N ALA A 22 -41.19 -8.56 5.73
CA ALA A 22 -41.64 -9.65 4.85
C ALA A 22 -40.68 -9.70 3.65
N ALA A 23 -40.00 -10.83 3.50
CA ALA A 23 -39.27 -11.15 2.27
C ALA A 23 -40.26 -11.30 1.11
N GLY A 24 -40.54 -10.23 0.42
CA GLY A 24 -41.33 -10.21 -0.80
C GLY A 24 -40.39 -10.11 -1.98
N SER A 25 -40.22 -11.21 -2.71
CA SER A 25 -39.65 -11.22 -4.07
C SER A 25 -40.58 -10.42 -5.01
N ALA A 26 -40.33 -9.12 -5.08
CA ALA A 26 -40.98 -8.29 -6.10
C ALA A 26 -40.12 -8.33 -7.38
N HIS A 27 -40.47 -9.23 -8.29
CA HIS A 27 -40.13 -9.07 -9.70
C HIS A 27 -40.87 -7.83 -10.23
N SER A 28 -40.21 -6.67 -10.14
CA SER A 28 -40.66 -5.51 -10.89
C SER A 28 -40.16 -5.64 -12.31
N ASN A 29 -41.04 -6.08 -13.23
CA ASN A 29 -40.91 -5.80 -14.66
C ASN A 29 -40.97 -4.27 -14.83
N ARG A 30 -39.87 -3.59 -14.62
CA ARG A 30 -39.65 -2.26 -15.15
C ARG A 30 -39.34 -2.46 -16.62
N ALA A 31 -40.26 -2.04 -17.50
CA ALA A 31 -39.95 -1.82 -18.88
C ALA A 31 -38.66 -1.00 -18.97
N ALA A 32 -37.63 -1.59 -19.53
CA ALA A 32 -36.39 -0.92 -19.84
C ALA A 32 -36.71 0.21 -20.81
N ASN A 33 -36.74 1.42 -20.34
CA ASN A 33 -36.53 2.57 -21.21
C ASN A 33 -35.09 2.46 -21.67
N ASP A 34 -34.93 2.04 -22.90
CA ASP A 34 -33.69 1.97 -23.64
C ASP A 34 -33.16 3.39 -23.89
N HIS A 35 -32.61 3.99 -22.84
CA HIS A 35 -31.61 5.02 -23.00
C HIS A 35 -30.31 4.26 -23.21
N GLY A 36 -29.82 4.19 -24.46
CA GLY A 36 -28.62 3.47 -24.87
C GLY A 36 -27.33 3.86 -24.13
N GLY A 37 -27.36 3.75 -22.81
CA GLY A 37 -26.20 3.84 -21.94
C GLY A 37 -25.41 2.52 -22.03
N HIS A 38 -24.18 2.60 -22.47
CA HIS A 38 -23.30 1.46 -22.44
C HIS A 38 -23.14 0.97 -21.01
N GLN A 39 -23.42 -0.31 -20.77
CA GLN A 39 -23.21 -0.92 -19.46
C GLN A 39 -21.72 -1.12 -19.24
N ILE A 40 -21.17 -0.54 -18.16
CA ILE A 40 -19.80 -0.82 -17.73
C ILE A 40 -19.71 -2.27 -17.26
N LYS A 41 -18.77 -3.00 -17.81
CA LYS A 41 -18.47 -4.40 -17.50
C LYS A 41 -17.11 -4.59 -16.90
N HIS A 42 -16.20 -3.65 -17.15
CA HIS A 42 -14.82 -3.69 -16.72
C HIS A 42 -14.44 -2.37 -16.03
N VAL A 43 -13.61 -2.45 -15.02
CA VAL A 43 -12.99 -1.31 -14.36
C VAL A 43 -11.48 -1.53 -14.40
N LEU A 44 -10.76 -0.62 -15.06
CA LEU A 44 -9.32 -0.52 -14.98
C LEU A 44 -8.98 0.50 -13.90
N LEU A 45 -8.44 0.04 -12.78
CA LEU A 45 -8.00 0.86 -11.65
C LEU A 45 -6.47 0.98 -11.66
N ILE A 46 -5.98 2.20 -11.82
CA ILE A 46 -4.56 2.51 -11.81
C ILE A 46 -4.25 3.38 -10.61
N SER A 47 -3.42 2.87 -9.71
CA SER A 47 -2.80 3.64 -8.64
C SER A 47 -1.40 4.06 -9.06
N VAL A 48 -1.00 5.29 -8.72
CA VAL A 48 0.35 5.82 -8.97
C VAL A 48 0.88 6.32 -7.64
N ASP A 49 1.77 5.56 -7.01
CA ASP A 49 2.34 5.98 -5.73
C ASP A 49 3.13 7.27 -5.88
N GLY A 50 2.96 8.15 -4.92
CA GLY A 50 3.62 9.45 -4.87
C GLY A 50 2.90 10.57 -5.61
N ILE A 51 2.11 10.30 -6.65
CA ILE A 51 1.54 11.36 -7.48
C ILE A 51 0.60 12.29 -6.68
N HIS A 52 0.84 13.59 -6.80
CA HIS A 52 -0.08 14.61 -6.28
C HIS A 52 -1.01 15.11 -7.39
N GLN A 53 -2.16 15.64 -6.99
CA GLN A 53 -3.07 16.27 -7.93
C GLN A 53 -2.41 17.47 -8.65
N SER A 54 -1.52 18.20 -7.97
CA SER A 54 -0.70 19.27 -8.57
C SER A 54 0.23 18.79 -9.68
N ASP A 55 0.75 17.56 -9.59
CA ASP A 55 1.61 16.97 -10.63
C ASP A 55 0.81 16.65 -11.88
N LEU A 56 -0.40 16.12 -11.69
CA LEU A 56 -1.33 15.90 -12.80
C LEU A 56 -1.69 17.24 -13.49
N GLU A 57 -2.07 18.28 -12.74
CA GLU A 57 -2.37 19.60 -13.30
C GLU A 57 -1.17 20.19 -14.05
N TRP A 58 0.00 20.13 -13.46
CA TRP A 58 1.22 20.56 -14.12
C TRP A 58 1.47 19.79 -15.41
N TYR A 59 1.44 18.45 -15.35
CA TYR A 59 1.73 17.59 -16.47
C TYR A 59 0.79 17.84 -17.65
N ILE A 60 -0.51 17.88 -17.44
CA ILE A 60 -1.48 18.11 -18.51
C ILE A 60 -1.39 19.52 -19.09
N SER A 61 -0.95 20.50 -18.30
CA SER A 61 -0.71 21.87 -18.78
C SER A 61 0.50 21.94 -19.74
N GLN A 62 1.55 21.16 -19.47
CA GLN A 62 2.73 21.07 -20.31
C GLN A 62 2.52 20.15 -21.53
N HIS A 63 1.68 19.11 -21.39
CA HIS A 63 1.43 18.07 -22.37
C HIS A 63 -0.07 17.93 -22.73
N PRO A 64 -0.70 18.96 -23.34
CA PRO A 64 -2.15 18.98 -23.58
C PRO A 64 -2.62 17.93 -24.59
N GLY A 65 -1.71 17.27 -25.31
CA GLY A 65 -1.98 16.15 -26.22
C GLY A 65 -1.78 14.76 -25.59
N SER A 66 -1.33 14.68 -24.35
CA SER A 66 -1.06 13.42 -23.63
C SER A 66 -2.32 12.59 -23.39
N GLU A 67 -2.14 11.30 -23.10
CA GLU A 67 -3.29 10.45 -22.78
C GLU A 67 -3.94 10.87 -21.46
N LEU A 68 -3.15 11.25 -20.44
CA LEU A 68 -3.66 11.85 -19.21
C LEU A 68 -4.56 13.05 -19.49
N ALA A 69 -4.11 13.99 -20.33
CA ALA A 69 -4.94 15.15 -20.70
C ALA A 69 -6.24 14.73 -21.41
N LYS A 70 -6.18 13.75 -22.32
CA LYS A 70 -7.38 13.24 -23.01
C LYS A 70 -8.36 12.58 -22.02
N LEU A 71 -7.86 11.82 -21.04
CA LEU A 71 -8.68 11.18 -20.02
C LEU A 71 -9.34 12.20 -19.10
N VAL A 72 -8.60 13.20 -18.61
CA VAL A 72 -9.14 14.30 -17.81
C VAL A 72 -10.24 15.07 -18.58
N HIS A 73 -10.00 15.41 -19.85
CA HIS A 73 -10.99 16.13 -20.66
C HIS A 73 -12.27 15.35 -20.96
N LYS A 74 -12.19 14.02 -20.98
CA LYS A 74 -13.34 13.13 -21.25
C LYS A 74 -14.03 12.62 -19.97
N GLY A 75 -13.33 12.66 -18.86
CA GLY A 75 -13.72 12.09 -17.58
C GLY A 75 -14.21 13.12 -16.57
N ALA A 76 -14.09 12.76 -15.30
CA ALA A 76 -14.30 13.62 -14.15
C ALA A 76 -13.00 13.72 -13.36
N GLU A 77 -12.56 14.92 -13.08
CA GLU A 77 -11.41 15.21 -12.24
C GLU A 77 -11.88 15.57 -10.83
N PHE A 78 -11.25 14.95 -9.84
CA PHE A 78 -11.48 15.22 -8.43
C PHE A 78 -10.32 16.04 -7.86
N SER A 79 -10.34 17.35 -8.08
CA SER A 79 -9.26 18.27 -7.73
C SER A 79 -9.00 18.42 -6.22
N ASN A 80 -9.81 17.83 -5.36
CA ASN A 80 -9.64 17.81 -3.91
C ASN A 80 -9.69 16.36 -3.37
N ALA A 81 -9.26 15.40 -4.18
CA ALA A 81 -9.10 14.02 -3.71
C ALA A 81 -8.05 13.96 -2.61
N ARG A 82 -8.26 13.09 -1.64
CA ARG A 82 -7.35 12.84 -0.53
C ARG A 82 -7.21 11.34 -0.34
N THR A 83 -6.05 10.94 0.13
CA THR A 83 -5.79 9.58 0.58
C THR A 83 -6.37 9.35 1.98
N SER A 84 -6.23 8.15 2.52
CA SER A 84 -6.59 7.85 3.91
C SER A 84 -5.77 8.71 4.90
N ASP A 85 -6.20 8.77 6.14
CA ASP A 85 -5.50 9.45 7.22
C ASP A 85 -5.41 8.49 8.45
N PRO A 86 -4.22 7.99 8.80
CA PRO A 86 -2.93 8.18 8.13
C PRO A 86 -2.89 7.63 6.71
N SER A 87 -1.85 8.04 5.96
CA SER A 87 -1.65 7.67 4.57
C SER A 87 -0.28 7.06 4.40
N ASP A 88 -0.25 5.87 3.84
CA ASP A 88 0.91 5.16 3.34
C ASP A 88 0.43 4.08 2.36
N SER A 89 1.31 3.20 1.93
CA SER A 89 1.03 2.17 0.92
C SER A 89 -0.12 1.24 1.29
N ASP A 90 -0.12 0.69 2.51
CA ASP A 90 -1.16 -0.24 2.95
C ASP A 90 -2.46 0.44 3.39
N PRO A 91 -2.47 1.46 4.27
CA PRO A 91 -3.72 2.14 4.59
C PRO A 91 -4.35 2.79 3.36
N GLY A 92 -3.55 3.38 2.47
CA GLY A 92 -4.02 3.98 1.22
C GLY A 92 -4.54 2.95 0.23
N GLY A 93 -3.79 1.87 -0.01
CA GLY A 93 -4.21 0.75 -0.87
C GLY A 93 -5.48 0.08 -0.35
N THR A 94 -5.52 -0.21 0.94
CA THR A 94 -6.70 -0.77 1.59
C THR A 94 -7.92 0.15 1.47
N ALA A 95 -7.72 1.47 1.61
CA ALA A 95 -8.80 2.44 1.41
C ALA A 95 -9.33 2.42 -0.04
N LEU A 96 -8.47 2.30 -1.03
CA LEU A 96 -8.89 2.16 -2.44
C LEU A 96 -9.72 0.89 -2.67
N MET A 97 -9.32 -0.23 -2.06
CA MET A 97 -9.96 -1.52 -2.28
C MET A 97 -11.25 -1.72 -1.46
N THR A 98 -11.48 -0.92 -0.43
CA THR A 98 -12.62 -1.08 0.49
C THR A 98 -13.56 0.13 0.51
N GLY A 99 -13.10 1.32 0.15
CA GLY A 99 -13.79 2.59 0.36
C GLY A 99 -13.79 3.02 1.83
N GLY A 100 -13.05 2.34 2.71
CA GLY A 100 -12.94 2.62 4.14
C GLY A 100 -11.62 3.32 4.48
N ASP A 101 -11.66 4.21 5.46
CA ASP A 101 -10.45 4.74 6.10
C ASP A 101 -9.88 3.75 7.14
N PRO A 102 -8.70 3.97 7.72
CA PRO A 102 -8.07 3.07 8.67
C PRO A 102 -8.97 2.64 9.83
N ARG A 103 -9.83 3.51 10.34
CA ARG A 103 -10.77 3.15 11.42
C ARG A 103 -11.79 2.08 10.98
N ALA A 104 -12.14 2.02 9.71
CA ALA A 104 -13.08 1.04 9.16
C ALA A 104 -12.36 -0.24 8.75
N THR A 105 -11.17 -0.12 8.17
CA THR A 105 -10.40 -1.24 7.64
C THR A 105 -9.64 -1.98 8.73
N GLY A 106 -9.21 -1.28 9.78
CA GLY A 106 -8.32 -1.79 10.82
C GLY A 106 -6.84 -1.76 10.43
N VAL A 107 -6.49 -1.13 9.30
CA VAL A 107 -5.11 -0.98 8.83
C VAL A 107 -4.72 0.48 8.93
N TYR A 108 -3.81 0.79 9.84
CA TYR A 108 -3.40 2.17 10.15
C TYR A 108 -2.05 2.54 9.56
N TYR A 109 -1.19 1.55 9.32
CA TYR A 109 0.13 1.75 8.74
C TYR A 109 0.67 0.45 8.12
N ASP A 110 1.82 0.50 7.45
CA ASP A 110 2.46 -0.66 6.80
C ASP A 110 2.99 -1.67 7.82
N VAL A 111 3.39 -1.20 9.02
CA VAL A 111 3.75 -2.04 10.16
C VAL A 111 2.95 -1.61 11.38
N GLU A 112 2.25 -2.55 11.99
CA GLU A 112 1.43 -2.32 13.18
C GLU A 112 1.80 -3.30 14.31
N TYR A 113 1.54 -2.89 15.56
CA TYR A 113 1.59 -3.79 16.70
C TYR A 113 0.18 -4.04 17.22
N ASN A 114 -0.22 -5.29 17.28
CA ASN A 114 -1.50 -5.69 17.82
C ASN A 114 -1.30 -6.36 19.19
N HIS A 115 -1.90 -5.80 20.25
CA HIS A 115 -1.79 -6.32 21.60
C HIS A 115 -2.59 -7.62 21.82
N ASP A 116 -3.55 -7.92 20.97
CA ASP A 116 -4.49 -9.03 21.14
C ASP A 116 -4.08 -10.28 20.33
N VAL A 117 -2.84 -10.36 19.87
CA VAL A 117 -2.29 -11.52 19.16
C VAL A 117 -1.10 -12.11 19.89
N PHE A 118 -0.78 -13.36 19.57
CA PHE A 118 0.50 -13.95 19.97
C PHE A 118 1.57 -13.67 18.92
N PRO A 119 2.84 -13.57 19.33
CA PRO A 119 3.95 -13.37 18.39
C PRO A 119 4.06 -14.51 17.37
N PRO A 120 4.67 -14.25 16.21
CA PRO A 120 5.00 -15.26 15.22
C PRO A 120 5.67 -16.49 15.83
N GLY A 121 5.39 -17.68 15.28
CA GLY A 121 5.96 -18.94 15.74
C GLY A 121 5.36 -19.50 17.04
N THR A 122 4.37 -18.84 17.66
CA THR A 122 3.68 -19.37 18.84
C THR A 122 2.87 -20.62 18.49
N THR A 123 3.12 -21.72 19.18
CA THR A 123 2.42 -23.01 18.99
C THR A 123 1.45 -23.35 20.13
N THR A 124 1.45 -22.58 21.19
CA THR A 124 0.58 -22.77 22.37
C THR A 124 0.06 -21.44 22.86
N CYS A 125 -1.23 -21.19 22.64
CA CYS A 125 -1.91 -19.93 22.97
C CYS A 125 -2.65 -20.09 24.30
N THR A 126 -1.97 -19.83 25.41
CA THR A 126 -2.55 -19.92 26.77
C THR A 126 -2.34 -18.61 27.52
N GLY A 127 -3.38 -18.16 28.25
CA GLY A 127 -3.36 -16.89 28.95
C GLY A 127 -3.64 -15.69 28.03
N PRO A 128 -3.46 -14.46 28.53
CA PRO A 128 -3.60 -13.26 27.71
C PRO A 128 -2.52 -13.19 26.65
N ALA A 129 -2.89 -12.73 25.46
CA ALA A 129 -1.94 -12.51 24.36
C ALA A 129 -0.95 -11.40 24.74
N PRO A 130 0.36 -11.59 24.50
CA PRO A 130 1.38 -10.58 24.82
C PRO A 130 1.50 -9.46 23.79
N GLY A 131 0.87 -9.62 22.65
CA GLY A 131 1.01 -8.76 21.47
C GLY A 131 2.06 -9.24 20.47
N GLY A 132 2.00 -8.72 19.28
CA GLY A 132 2.91 -9.01 18.18
C GLY A 132 2.75 -8.03 17.01
N ASN A 133 3.75 -7.98 16.13
CA ASN A 133 3.69 -7.17 14.94
C ASN A 133 2.80 -7.81 13.87
N ALA A 134 2.05 -6.99 13.17
CA ALA A 134 1.46 -7.27 11.88
C ALA A 134 2.21 -6.41 10.86
N ILE A 135 2.79 -7.04 9.85
CA ILE A 135 3.65 -6.40 8.86
C ILE A 135 2.99 -6.59 7.50
N TYR A 136 2.81 -5.50 6.74
CA TYR A 136 2.07 -5.49 5.49
C TYR A 136 2.96 -5.30 4.26
N ASP A 137 4.24 -4.97 4.43
CA ASP A 137 5.17 -4.68 3.34
C ASP A 137 6.52 -5.39 3.43
N SER A 138 6.67 -6.34 4.35
CA SER A 138 7.96 -6.98 4.59
C SER A 138 8.25 -8.11 3.60
N PRO A 139 9.47 -8.19 3.05
CA PRO A 139 9.95 -9.34 2.29
C PRO A 139 10.06 -10.62 3.14
N ASP A 140 10.09 -10.49 4.46
CA ASP A 140 10.07 -11.63 5.41
C ASP A 140 8.78 -12.45 5.35
N ASP A 141 7.74 -11.95 4.67
CA ASP A 141 6.48 -12.66 4.48
C ASP A 141 6.58 -13.88 3.56
N LYS A 142 7.72 -14.11 2.88
CA LYS A 142 7.89 -15.18 1.90
C LYS A 142 8.66 -16.38 2.41
N LEU A 143 8.35 -17.55 1.82
CA LEU A 143 9.10 -18.77 2.10
C LEU A 143 10.50 -18.72 1.49
N PRO A 144 11.53 -19.37 2.12
CA PRO A 144 12.90 -19.45 1.60
C PRO A 144 13.03 -20.04 0.19
N ALA A 145 12.02 -20.78 -0.27
CA ALA A 145 11.94 -21.28 -1.65
C ALA A 145 10.46 -21.36 -2.05
N VAL A 146 10.12 -20.75 -3.16
CA VAL A 146 8.77 -20.77 -3.73
C VAL A 146 8.72 -21.79 -4.86
N PRO A 147 7.70 -22.67 -4.92
CA PRO A 147 7.54 -23.62 -6.02
C PRO A 147 7.41 -22.91 -7.38
N ASP A 148 7.90 -23.55 -8.42
CA ASP A 148 7.67 -23.13 -9.81
C ASP A 148 6.21 -23.43 -10.18
N PHE A 149 5.39 -22.39 -10.27
CA PHE A 149 3.97 -22.52 -10.58
C PHE A 149 3.68 -22.72 -12.07
N LEU A 150 4.62 -22.36 -12.95
CA LEU A 150 4.49 -22.66 -14.38
C LEU A 150 4.82 -24.14 -14.66
N HIS A 151 5.72 -24.71 -13.89
CA HIS A 151 6.16 -26.10 -14.01
C HIS A 151 5.99 -26.79 -12.65
N PRO A 152 4.74 -27.04 -12.19
CA PRO A 152 4.49 -27.52 -10.81
C PRO A 152 4.98 -28.95 -10.55
N ASN A 153 5.37 -29.66 -11.58
CA ASN A 153 5.90 -31.03 -11.46
C ASN A 153 7.42 -30.98 -11.23
N PRO A 154 7.94 -31.41 -10.06
CA PRO A 154 9.37 -31.45 -9.78
C PRO A 154 10.19 -32.34 -10.74
N SER A 155 9.53 -33.20 -11.52
CA SER A 155 10.17 -34.03 -12.55
C SER A 155 10.21 -33.36 -13.93
N ASP A 156 9.62 -32.17 -14.09
CA ASP A 156 9.71 -31.39 -15.32
C ASP A 156 11.16 -30.87 -15.47
N PRO A 157 11.80 -31.03 -16.65
CA PRO A 157 13.16 -30.54 -16.87
C PRO A 157 13.28 -28.99 -16.76
N ASN A 158 12.15 -28.28 -16.82
CA ASN A 158 12.11 -26.83 -16.63
C ASN A 158 11.69 -26.44 -15.20
N PHE A 159 11.40 -27.40 -14.32
CA PHE A 159 11.06 -27.13 -12.93
C PHE A 159 12.20 -26.39 -12.24
N GLN A 160 11.87 -25.32 -11.54
CA GLN A 160 12.80 -24.50 -10.78
C GLN A 160 12.19 -24.19 -9.41
N THR A 161 13.03 -23.83 -8.44
CA THR A 161 12.61 -23.29 -7.16
C THR A 161 13.05 -21.83 -7.11
N PHE A 162 12.12 -20.96 -6.77
CA PHE A 162 12.39 -19.54 -6.56
C PHE A 162 12.78 -19.37 -5.09
N PRO A 163 13.96 -18.81 -4.77
CA PRO A 163 14.25 -18.43 -3.40
C PRO A 163 13.26 -17.35 -2.95
N SER A 164 12.93 -17.35 -1.68
CA SER A 164 12.24 -16.22 -1.07
C SER A 164 13.22 -15.11 -0.76
N PHE A 165 12.66 -13.97 -0.47
CA PHE A 165 13.40 -12.79 -0.18
C PHE A 165 13.48 -12.49 1.30
N ASP A 166 14.68 -12.21 1.71
CA ASP A 166 15.03 -11.16 2.65
C ASP A 166 15.26 -9.86 1.84
N GLU A 167 15.30 -8.71 2.46
CA GLU A 167 15.82 -7.49 1.83
C GLU A 167 17.12 -7.81 1.08
N GLY A 168 17.17 -7.48 -0.23
CA GLY A 168 18.31 -7.84 -1.08
C GLY A 168 18.32 -9.28 -1.58
N GLY A 169 17.28 -10.08 -1.34
CA GLY A 169 17.14 -11.42 -1.92
C GLY A 169 16.68 -11.38 -3.38
N SER A 170 16.68 -12.55 -4.04
CA SER A 170 16.31 -12.69 -5.43
C SER A 170 15.02 -13.48 -5.62
N ILE A 171 14.06 -12.97 -6.47
CA ILE A 171 12.85 -13.72 -6.85
C ILE A 171 13.10 -14.73 -7.96
N PHE A 172 14.30 -14.77 -8.51
CA PHE A 172 14.59 -15.62 -9.64
C PHE A 172 15.29 -16.91 -9.23
N PRO A 173 15.13 -17.99 -10.00
CA PRO A 173 15.77 -19.25 -9.70
C PRO A 173 17.28 -19.16 -9.55
N GLY A 174 17.81 -19.83 -8.53
CA GLY A 174 19.24 -19.90 -8.29
C GLY A 174 19.85 -18.67 -7.60
N GLY A 175 19.05 -17.71 -7.20
CA GLY A 175 19.52 -16.52 -6.49
C GLY A 175 20.34 -15.55 -7.35
N ASN A 176 20.31 -15.68 -8.68
CA ASN A 176 21.14 -14.89 -9.58
C ASN A 176 20.37 -13.97 -10.49
N ASP A 177 19.07 -13.88 -10.43
CA ASP A 177 18.22 -12.95 -11.19
C ASP A 177 18.65 -12.70 -12.64
N THR A 178 19.12 -13.76 -13.28
CA THR A 178 19.73 -13.67 -14.62
C THR A 178 18.73 -13.84 -15.74
N ASN A 179 17.43 -13.97 -15.43
CA ASN A 179 16.39 -14.19 -16.43
C ASN A 179 15.12 -13.39 -16.13
N PRO A 180 15.05 -12.11 -16.54
CA PRO A 180 13.86 -11.28 -16.38
C PRO A 180 12.60 -11.87 -17.03
N GLY A 181 12.76 -12.76 -18.02
CA GLY A 181 11.63 -13.45 -18.65
C GLY A 181 10.87 -14.40 -17.73
N LEU A 182 11.44 -14.77 -16.59
CA LEU A 182 10.77 -15.65 -15.60
C LEU A 182 9.83 -14.89 -14.67
N ILE A 183 9.98 -13.57 -14.53
CA ILE A 183 9.15 -12.77 -13.63
C ILE A 183 7.66 -12.87 -13.98
N MET A 184 7.34 -12.91 -15.27
CA MET A 184 5.96 -13.10 -15.74
C MET A 184 5.42 -14.50 -15.47
N GLY A 185 6.24 -15.42 -15.00
CA GLY A 185 5.87 -16.78 -14.61
C GLY A 185 5.60 -16.96 -13.11
N LEU A 186 5.55 -15.89 -12.33
CA LEU A 186 5.14 -15.97 -10.92
C LEU A 186 3.73 -16.53 -10.80
N SER A 187 3.41 -17.10 -9.63
CA SER A 187 2.08 -17.65 -9.40
C SER A 187 1.01 -16.56 -9.42
N PRO A 188 -0.15 -16.80 -10.07
CA PRO A 188 -1.34 -15.96 -9.90
C PRO A 188 -1.95 -16.06 -8.49
N HIS A 189 -1.46 -16.98 -7.67
CA HIS A 189 -1.93 -17.25 -6.30
C HIS A 189 -0.76 -17.34 -5.34
N PRO A 190 -0.10 -16.22 -4.99
CA PRO A 190 1.12 -16.21 -4.17
C PRO A 190 0.90 -16.66 -2.71
N GLN A 191 -0.33 -16.90 -2.28
CA GLN A 191 -0.67 -17.32 -0.91
C GLN A 191 0.12 -18.55 -0.45
N SER A 192 0.43 -19.46 -1.36
CA SER A 192 1.22 -20.68 -1.06
C SER A 192 2.71 -20.38 -0.84
N GLY A 193 3.16 -19.21 -1.27
CA GLY A 193 4.54 -18.74 -1.11
C GLY A 193 4.74 -17.86 0.13
N LEU A 194 3.68 -17.55 0.90
CA LEU A 194 3.80 -16.74 2.10
C LEU A 194 4.45 -17.51 3.24
N ASN A 195 5.34 -16.84 3.97
CA ASN A 195 6.01 -17.39 5.13
C ASN A 195 5.14 -17.22 6.40
N THR A 196 4.23 -18.15 6.64
CA THR A 196 3.33 -18.08 7.80
C THR A 196 4.05 -18.12 9.16
N ALA A 197 5.34 -18.42 9.20
CA ALA A 197 6.11 -18.40 10.45
C ALA A 197 6.41 -16.97 10.94
N THR A 198 6.30 -15.98 10.07
CA THR A 198 6.51 -14.55 10.41
C THR A 198 5.21 -13.83 10.78
N PHE A 199 4.05 -14.47 10.58
CA PHE A 199 2.77 -13.87 10.86
C PHE A 199 2.36 -13.97 12.34
N PRO A 200 1.64 -12.97 12.88
CA PRO A 200 1.07 -13.05 14.22
C PRO A 200 0.08 -14.20 14.32
N VAL A 201 -0.11 -14.70 15.53
CA VAL A 201 -0.94 -15.89 15.78
C VAL A 201 -2.23 -15.50 16.50
N ASP A 202 -3.35 -15.92 15.95
CA ASP A 202 -4.68 -15.71 16.51
C ASP A 202 -4.86 -16.47 17.84
N PRO A 203 -5.22 -15.82 18.94
CA PRO A 203 -5.34 -16.44 20.25
C PRO A 203 -6.46 -17.47 20.33
N SER A 204 -7.49 -17.37 19.50
CA SER A 204 -8.66 -18.27 19.54
C SER A 204 -8.42 -19.57 18.79
N THR A 205 -7.66 -19.54 17.71
CA THR A 205 -7.37 -20.69 16.85
C THR A 205 -5.96 -21.23 17.03
N CYS A 206 -5.06 -20.45 17.60
CA CYS A 206 -3.62 -20.69 17.69
C CYS A 206 -2.98 -21.01 16.32
N LYS A 207 -3.39 -20.25 15.30
CA LYS A 207 -2.88 -20.35 13.93
C LYS A 207 -2.43 -18.97 13.45
N PRO A 208 -1.47 -18.92 12.50
CA PRO A 208 -1.09 -17.66 11.86
C PRO A 208 -2.30 -16.93 11.29
N ILE A 209 -2.34 -15.62 11.47
CA ILE A 209 -3.33 -14.73 10.85
C ILE A 209 -2.80 -14.40 9.46
N MET A 210 -3.56 -14.74 8.43
CA MET A 210 -3.16 -14.49 7.05
C MET A 210 -3.40 -13.00 6.68
N PRO A 211 -2.66 -12.43 5.72
CA PRO A 211 -2.77 -11.01 5.37
C PRO A 211 -4.20 -10.54 5.06
N TRP A 212 -4.98 -11.33 4.36
CA TRP A 212 -6.39 -10.99 4.07
C TRP A 212 -7.30 -10.96 5.32
N ASP A 213 -6.93 -11.63 6.40
CA ASP A 213 -7.69 -11.64 7.65
C ASP A 213 -7.31 -10.48 8.60
N TYR A 214 -6.34 -9.64 8.22
CA TYR A 214 -6.06 -8.39 8.94
C TYR A 214 -7.18 -7.36 8.74
N LEU A 215 -7.79 -7.31 7.57
CA LEU A 215 -8.84 -6.36 7.25
C LEU A 215 -10.12 -6.66 8.05
N LYS A 216 -10.83 -5.59 8.44
CA LYS A 216 -12.09 -5.69 9.19
C LYS A 216 -13.33 -5.55 8.31
N VAL A 217 -13.15 -5.17 7.05
CA VAL A 217 -14.22 -4.97 6.06
C VAL A 217 -13.89 -5.70 4.76
N ASN A 218 -14.93 -6.02 3.99
CA ASN A 218 -14.76 -6.66 2.69
C ASN A 218 -14.18 -5.71 1.63
N THR A 219 -13.55 -6.28 0.62
CA THR A 219 -12.94 -5.55 -0.50
C THR A 219 -13.82 -5.60 -1.74
N ILE A 220 -13.51 -4.71 -2.71
CA ILE A 220 -14.15 -4.74 -4.03
C ILE A 220 -13.93 -6.09 -4.72
N PHE A 221 -12.77 -6.73 -4.54
CA PHE A 221 -12.47 -8.03 -5.12
C PHE A 221 -13.40 -9.11 -4.57
N GLN A 222 -13.66 -9.14 -3.25
CA GLN A 222 -14.63 -10.07 -2.67
C GLN A 222 -16.04 -9.87 -3.23
N VAL A 223 -16.46 -8.61 -3.40
CA VAL A 223 -17.80 -8.30 -3.94
C VAL A 223 -17.94 -8.81 -5.38
N ILE A 224 -16.96 -8.53 -6.22
CA ILE A 224 -16.94 -8.90 -7.64
C ILE A 224 -16.81 -10.42 -7.81
N HIS A 225 -15.87 -11.05 -7.10
CA HIS A 225 -15.67 -12.50 -7.12
C HIS A 225 -16.92 -13.25 -6.63
N SER A 226 -17.58 -12.77 -5.57
CA SER A 226 -18.83 -13.35 -5.06
C SER A 226 -19.98 -13.24 -6.07
N ALA A 227 -19.93 -12.30 -7.00
CA ALA A 227 -20.87 -12.20 -8.10
C ALA A 227 -20.51 -13.12 -9.29
N GLY A 228 -19.48 -13.96 -9.16
CA GLY A 228 -19.02 -14.89 -10.18
C GLY A 228 -18.27 -14.22 -11.34
N MET A 229 -17.69 -13.05 -11.10
CA MET A 229 -16.90 -12.31 -12.09
C MET A 229 -15.43 -12.37 -11.74
N ARG A 230 -14.57 -12.45 -12.78
CA ARG A 230 -13.12 -12.52 -12.63
C ARG A 230 -12.52 -11.19 -12.15
N THR A 231 -11.48 -11.28 -11.35
CA THR A 231 -10.73 -10.16 -10.76
C THR A 231 -9.23 -10.33 -10.99
N ALA A 232 -8.50 -9.23 -11.10
CA ALA A 232 -7.04 -9.25 -11.19
C ALA A 232 -6.44 -8.00 -10.56
N TRP A 233 -5.25 -8.14 -9.98
CA TRP A 233 -4.51 -7.03 -9.40
C TRP A 233 -3.01 -7.25 -9.45
N SER A 234 -2.24 -6.19 -9.69
CA SER A 234 -0.78 -6.23 -9.63
C SER A 234 -0.23 -5.16 -8.67
N ASP A 235 0.60 -5.60 -7.73
CA ASP A 235 1.22 -4.71 -6.75
C ASP A 235 2.70 -5.08 -6.50
N LYS A 236 3.33 -4.45 -5.51
CA LYS A 236 4.77 -4.50 -5.25
C LYS A 236 5.23 -5.58 -4.27
N HIS A 237 4.34 -6.11 -3.43
CA HIS A 237 4.65 -7.15 -2.44
C HIS A 237 3.58 -8.24 -2.44
N ALA A 238 3.95 -9.46 -2.09
CA ALA A 238 3.01 -10.57 -1.99
C ALA A 238 2.00 -10.40 -0.84
N VAL A 239 2.36 -9.65 0.21
CA VAL A 239 1.46 -9.36 1.34
C VAL A 239 0.22 -8.56 0.94
N TYR A 240 0.24 -7.85 -0.19
CA TYR A 240 -0.96 -7.22 -0.77
C TYR A 240 -2.04 -8.22 -1.19
N THR A 241 -1.80 -9.53 -1.04
CA THR A 241 -2.87 -10.53 -0.99
C THR A 241 -3.88 -10.24 0.13
N SER A 242 -3.58 -9.33 1.05
CA SER A 242 -4.52 -8.72 2.00
C SER A 242 -5.79 -8.22 1.31
N PHE A 243 -5.68 -7.69 0.09
CA PHE A 243 -6.81 -7.20 -0.71
C PHE A 243 -7.81 -8.31 -1.11
N ASN A 244 -7.48 -9.58 -0.93
CA ASN A 244 -8.47 -10.66 -1.02
C ASN A 244 -9.59 -10.51 0.02
N GLY A 245 -9.32 -9.83 1.15
CA GLY A 245 -10.29 -9.51 2.20
C GLY A 245 -10.63 -10.66 3.14
N PRO A 246 -11.23 -10.35 4.30
CA PRO A 246 -11.41 -11.28 5.41
C PRO A 246 -12.28 -12.49 5.06
N GLY A 247 -11.82 -13.68 5.48
CA GLY A 247 -12.52 -14.94 5.27
C GLY A 247 -12.53 -15.44 3.81
N SER A 248 -11.79 -14.80 2.91
CA SER A 248 -11.68 -15.22 1.50
C SER A 248 -10.82 -16.49 1.30
N GLY A 249 -9.95 -16.77 2.26
CA GLY A 249 -8.90 -17.78 2.08
C GLY A 249 -7.87 -17.41 1.02
N GLY A 250 -7.77 -16.12 0.66
CA GLY A 250 -6.86 -15.63 -0.37
C GLY A 250 -7.36 -15.86 -1.80
N ALA A 251 -8.66 -16.09 -2.03
CA ALA A 251 -9.20 -16.54 -3.32
C ALA A 251 -10.11 -15.52 -4.02
N SER A 252 -10.19 -14.28 -3.53
CA SER A 252 -11.06 -13.26 -4.14
C SER A 252 -10.40 -12.49 -5.29
N ILE A 253 -9.08 -12.56 -5.40
CA ILE A 253 -8.35 -12.08 -6.58
C ILE A 253 -7.93 -13.31 -7.38
N ASP A 254 -8.55 -13.50 -8.54
CA ASP A 254 -8.35 -14.68 -9.38
C ASP A 254 -6.96 -14.69 -10.04
N ASP A 255 -6.34 -13.51 -10.18
CA ASP A 255 -5.00 -13.34 -10.71
C ASP A 255 -4.28 -12.20 -9.97
N PHE A 256 -3.42 -12.54 -9.04
CA PHE A 256 -2.59 -11.59 -8.31
C PHE A 256 -1.14 -11.69 -8.79
N PHE A 257 -0.64 -10.64 -9.41
CA PHE A 257 0.74 -10.52 -9.85
C PHE A 257 1.50 -9.55 -8.96
N GLY A 258 2.29 -10.08 -8.02
CA GLY A 258 3.05 -9.29 -7.04
C GLY A 258 4.53 -9.68 -7.04
N PRO A 259 5.30 -9.26 -8.06
CA PRO A 259 6.74 -9.39 -7.99
C PRO A 259 7.26 -8.52 -6.84
N GLU A 260 8.28 -9.04 -6.11
CA GLU A 260 8.84 -8.31 -4.98
C GLU A 260 9.70 -7.13 -5.43
N ILE A 261 9.37 -5.91 -4.99
CA ILE A 261 10.12 -4.72 -5.34
C ILE A 261 11.50 -4.69 -4.65
N ASP A 262 11.60 -5.24 -3.44
CA ASP A 262 12.83 -5.27 -2.65
C ASP A 262 13.78 -6.41 -3.09
N SER A 263 13.39 -7.17 -4.13
CA SER A 263 14.27 -8.20 -4.67
C SER A 263 15.41 -7.62 -5.50
N GLN A 264 16.47 -8.42 -5.69
CA GLN A 264 17.63 -8.04 -6.50
C GLN A 264 17.23 -7.59 -7.91
N ALA A 265 17.49 -6.35 -8.26
CA ALA A 265 17.21 -5.82 -9.59
C ALA A 265 18.18 -6.37 -10.63
N VAL A 266 17.67 -6.52 -11.86
CA VAL A 266 18.45 -6.97 -13.01
C VAL A 266 18.10 -6.14 -14.25
N GLU A 267 19.09 -5.88 -15.10
CA GLU A 267 18.85 -5.28 -16.41
C GLU A 267 17.93 -6.17 -17.28
N PRO A 268 17.31 -5.63 -18.33
CA PRO A 268 16.42 -6.41 -19.20
C PRO A 268 17.08 -7.61 -19.90
N ASN A 269 18.40 -7.68 -19.98
CA ASN A 269 19.15 -8.82 -20.49
C ASN A 269 19.50 -9.86 -19.43
N GLY A 270 19.14 -9.62 -18.16
CA GLY A 270 19.43 -10.48 -17.03
C GLY A 270 20.76 -10.21 -16.32
N THR A 271 21.48 -9.16 -16.70
CA THR A 271 22.69 -8.74 -15.95
C THR A 271 22.26 -8.19 -14.60
N PRO A 272 22.71 -8.74 -13.47
CA PRO A 272 22.38 -8.21 -12.16
C PRO A 272 22.97 -6.82 -11.95
N TYR A 273 22.21 -5.93 -11.31
CA TYR A 273 22.76 -4.73 -10.68
C TYR A 273 23.73 -5.13 -9.55
N PRO A 274 24.47 -4.20 -8.95
CA PRO A 274 25.32 -4.52 -7.80
C PRO A 274 24.54 -5.30 -6.73
N THR A 275 25.21 -6.16 -5.98
CA THR A 275 24.62 -6.94 -4.90
C THR A 275 23.89 -6.02 -3.92
N ASP A 276 22.75 -6.49 -3.40
CA ASP A 276 21.88 -5.76 -2.49
C ASP A 276 21.24 -4.49 -3.08
N THR A 277 21.06 -4.47 -4.41
CA THR A 277 20.38 -3.40 -5.13
C THR A 277 18.99 -3.88 -5.56
N ASP A 278 17.95 -3.32 -4.98
CA ASP A 278 16.55 -3.61 -5.29
C ASP A 278 16.03 -2.84 -6.52
N TRP A 279 14.75 -3.05 -6.88
CA TRP A 279 14.12 -2.37 -8.01
C TRP A 279 13.82 -0.89 -7.77
N ALA A 280 13.86 -0.43 -6.52
CA ALA A 280 13.61 0.96 -6.14
C ALA A 280 14.88 1.80 -6.00
N HIS A 281 16.06 1.22 -6.29
CA HIS A 281 17.34 1.93 -6.15
C HIS A 281 17.50 3.08 -7.14
N ASP A 282 16.87 3.01 -8.32
CA ASP A 282 16.80 4.09 -9.29
C ASP A 282 15.50 4.07 -10.10
N ASP A 283 15.18 5.20 -10.74
CA ASP A 283 13.96 5.36 -11.52
C ASP A 283 13.96 4.52 -12.80
N ALA A 284 15.12 4.29 -13.43
CA ALA A 284 15.21 3.47 -14.64
C ALA A 284 14.90 1.99 -14.36
N ALA A 285 15.42 1.45 -13.26
CA ALA A 285 15.10 0.09 -12.81
C ALA A 285 13.64 -0.02 -12.37
N THR A 286 13.13 0.97 -11.65
CA THR A 286 11.72 1.02 -11.22
C THR A 286 10.77 1.06 -12.43
N LYS A 287 11.08 1.81 -13.47
CA LYS A 287 10.31 1.81 -14.73
C LYS A 287 10.31 0.45 -15.42
N GLN A 288 11.43 -0.26 -15.39
CA GLN A 288 11.49 -1.63 -15.89
C GLN A 288 10.60 -2.55 -15.08
N TYR A 289 10.67 -2.47 -13.75
CA TYR A 289 9.83 -3.23 -12.83
C TYR A 289 8.34 -2.94 -13.05
N ASP A 290 7.94 -1.68 -13.10
CA ASP A 290 6.56 -1.29 -13.43
C ASP A 290 6.13 -1.82 -14.80
N GLY A 291 7.06 -1.91 -15.75
CA GLY A 291 6.83 -2.47 -17.08
C GLY A 291 6.34 -3.91 -17.08
N TYR A 292 6.75 -4.74 -16.12
CA TYR A 292 6.22 -6.11 -15.95
C TYR A 292 4.77 -6.07 -15.49
N LYS A 293 4.41 -5.22 -14.54
CA LYS A 293 3.02 -5.03 -14.08
C LYS A 293 2.12 -4.48 -15.20
N VAL A 294 2.63 -3.53 -15.98
CA VAL A 294 1.94 -3.03 -17.18
C VAL A 294 1.67 -4.15 -18.16
N GLN A 295 2.65 -5.03 -18.40
CA GLN A 295 2.48 -6.15 -19.32
C GLN A 295 1.44 -7.15 -18.78
N ALA A 296 1.39 -7.41 -17.47
CA ALA A 296 0.37 -8.21 -16.83
C ALA A 296 -1.03 -7.64 -17.10
N VAL A 297 -1.24 -6.35 -16.86
CA VAL A 297 -2.54 -5.67 -17.13
C VAL A 297 -2.91 -5.74 -18.61
N ILE A 298 -1.95 -5.56 -19.53
CA ILE A 298 -2.22 -5.68 -20.97
C ILE A 298 -2.62 -7.10 -21.35
N ASN A 299 -1.97 -8.13 -20.79
CA ASN A 299 -2.35 -9.52 -21.03
C ASN A 299 -3.78 -9.78 -20.53
N GLU A 300 -4.14 -9.29 -19.36
CA GLU A 300 -5.47 -9.42 -18.78
C GLU A 300 -6.55 -8.66 -19.58
N LEU A 301 -6.25 -7.48 -20.09
CA LEU A 301 -7.14 -6.75 -21.00
C LEU A 301 -7.42 -7.56 -22.26
N ASN A 302 -6.42 -8.25 -22.82
CA ASN A 302 -6.54 -9.17 -23.96
C ASN A 302 -7.24 -10.50 -23.58
N GLY A 303 -7.66 -10.69 -22.33
CA GLY A 303 -8.36 -11.87 -21.85
C GLY A 303 -7.49 -13.07 -21.49
N PHE A 304 -6.19 -12.83 -21.28
CA PHE A 304 -5.26 -13.84 -20.77
C PHE A 304 -5.04 -13.69 -19.25
N ASP A 305 -4.32 -14.62 -18.66
CA ASP A 305 -3.72 -14.44 -17.34
C ASP A 305 -2.56 -13.42 -17.41
N HIS A 306 -2.05 -12.98 -16.24
CA HIS A 306 -0.95 -12.00 -16.22
C HIS A 306 0.28 -12.46 -17.03
N SER A 307 0.56 -13.77 -17.08
CA SER A 307 1.68 -14.33 -17.84
C SER A 307 1.48 -14.31 -19.37
N GLY A 308 0.22 -14.12 -19.84
CA GLY A 308 -0.15 -14.20 -21.25
C GLY A 308 -0.20 -15.64 -21.80
N THR A 309 -0.19 -16.66 -20.93
CA THR A 309 -0.14 -18.07 -21.37
C THR A 309 -1.50 -18.76 -21.42
N GLN A 310 -2.45 -18.37 -20.57
CA GLN A 310 -3.77 -18.98 -20.48
C GLN A 310 -4.86 -17.98 -20.82
N GLN A 311 -5.78 -18.36 -21.71
CA GLN A 311 -6.93 -17.54 -22.02
C GLN A 311 -8.03 -17.78 -20.98
N VAL A 312 -8.31 -16.77 -20.15
CA VAL A 312 -9.19 -16.86 -18.99
C VAL A 312 -10.33 -15.84 -19.01
N GLY A 313 -10.32 -14.92 -19.99
CA GLY A 313 -11.28 -13.84 -20.14
C GLY A 313 -10.88 -12.57 -19.39
N THR A 314 -11.31 -11.41 -19.91
CA THR A 314 -11.01 -10.10 -19.35
C THR A 314 -11.69 -9.94 -17.98
N PRO A 315 -10.95 -9.53 -16.92
CA PRO A 315 -11.53 -9.35 -15.58
C PRO A 315 -12.57 -8.22 -15.53
N ALA A 316 -13.54 -8.34 -14.62
CA ALA A 316 -14.48 -7.26 -14.35
C ALA A 316 -13.82 -6.10 -13.57
N VAL A 317 -12.86 -6.41 -12.72
CA VAL A 317 -11.96 -5.42 -12.08
C VAL A 317 -10.53 -5.90 -12.26
N LEU A 318 -9.69 -5.02 -12.79
CA LEU A 318 -8.26 -5.25 -12.95
C LEU A 318 -7.50 -3.93 -12.75
N GLY A 319 -6.22 -4.04 -12.49
CA GLY A 319 -5.38 -2.86 -12.38
C GLY A 319 -4.03 -3.13 -11.74
N MET A 320 -3.33 -2.04 -11.47
CA MET A 320 -2.00 -2.10 -10.89
C MET A 320 -1.65 -0.83 -10.12
N ASN A 321 -0.56 -0.93 -9.41
CA ASN A 321 0.09 0.18 -8.76
C ASN A 321 1.45 0.49 -9.42
N PHE A 322 1.69 1.77 -9.80
CA PHE A 322 2.97 2.27 -10.30
C PHE A 322 3.85 2.75 -9.14
N GLN A 323 5.18 2.54 -9.27
CA GLN A 323 6.18 2.97 -8.30
C GLN A 323 7.12 4.07 -8.84
N ALA A 324 7.25 4.20 -10.15
CA ALA A 324 8.23 5.10 -10.78
C ALA A 324 8.12 6.57 -10.29
N VAL A 325 6.92 7.09 -10.08
CA VAL A 325 6.73 8.47 -9.59
C VAL A 325 7.24 8.62 -8.16
N SER A 326 6.90 7.68 -7.27
CA SER A 326 7.35 7.70 -5.87
C SER A 326 8.88 7.63 -5.76
N VAL A 327 9.54 6.80 -6.57
CA VAL A 327 11.02 6.71 -6.60
C VAL A 327 11.62 7.99 -7.17
N ALA A 328 11.09 8.52 -8.27
CA ALA A 328 11.56 9.76 -8.86
C ALA A 328 11.41 10.99 -7.95
N GLU A 329 10.57 10.92 -6.92
CA GLU A 329 10.44 11.97 -5.90
C GLU A 329 11.45 11.86 -4.76
N LYS A 330 12.03 10.65 -4.55
CA LYS A 330 12.86 10.35 -3.36
C LYS A 330 14.34 10.14 -3.68
N VAL A 331 14.67 9.58 -4.85
CA VAL A 331 15.99 9.04 -5.15
C VAL A 331 16.59 9.73 -6.35
N ASP A 332 17.69 10.48 -6.14
CA ASP A 332 18.52 11.01 -7.23
C ASP A 332 19.10 9.86 -8.03
N SER A 333 18.74 9.75 -9.31
CA SER A 333 18.99 8.52 -10.08
C SER A 333 19.00 8.73 -11.58
N PRO A 334 19.49 7.75 -12.36
CA PRO A 334 19.22 7.67 -13.79
C PRO A 334 17.71 7.56 -14.06
N SER A 335 17.27 8.16 -15.17
CA SER A 335 15.87 8.13 -15.59
C SER A 335 15.58 7.10 -16.68
N THR A 336 16.61 6.63 -17.40
CA THR A 336 16.44 5.74 -18.56
C THR A 336 17.57 4.73 -18.71
N LEU A 337 17.21 3.54 -19.24
CA LEU A 337 18.12 2.51 -19.71
C LEU A 337 18.13 2.49 -21.24
N THR A 338 19.30 2.56 -21.84
CA THR A 338 19.50 2.50 -23.29
C THR A 338 20.21 1.21 -23.68
N LYS A 339 19.58 0.41 -24.54
CA LYS A 339 20.18 -0.83 -25.05
C LYS A 339 21.28 -0.51 -26.08
N ASN A 340 22.48 -1.03 -25.85
CA ASN A 340 23.63 -0.93 -26.73
C ASN A 340 23.59 -1.97 -27.86
N ALA A 341 24.40 -1.78 -28.87
CA ALA A 341 24.48 -2.70 -30.02
C ALA A 341 25.01 -4.10 -29.63
N ASP A 342 25.78 -4.21 -28.55
CA ASP A 342 26.33 -5.46 -28.03
C ASP A 342 25.37 -6.21 -27.06
N GLY A 343 24.19 -5.63 -26.81
CA GLY A 343 23.18 -6.20 -25.93
C GLY A 343 23.29 -5.79 -24.46
N THR A 344 24.33 -5.02 -24.12
CA THR A 344 24.41 -4.39 -22.78
C THR A 344 23.51 -3.17 -22.69
N TYR A 345 23.35 -2.64 -21.48
CA TYR A 345 22.58 -1.42 -21.22
C TYR A 345 23.47 -0.33 -20.66
N THR A 346 23.07 0.91 -20.88
CA THR A 346 23.72 2.09 -20.32
C THR A 346 22.64 2.97 -19.71
N GLU A 347 22.86 3.36 -18.47
CA GLU A 347 22.01 4.32 -17.76
C GLU A 347 22.28 5.74 -18.25
N SER A 348 21.24 6.58 -18.19
CA SER A 348 21.39 8.03 -18.34
C SER A 348 22.19 8.61 -17.16
N PRO A 349 22.70 9.85 -17.27
CA PRO A 349 23.25 10.54 -16.10
C PRO A 349 22.21 10.64 -14.97
N THR A 350 22.69 10.62 -13.73
CA THR A 350 21.87 10.87 -12.55
C THR A 350 21.22 12.25 -12.61
N GLU A 351 19.92 12.30 -12.36
CA GLU A 351 19.12 13.52 -12.24
C GLU A 351 18.64 13.67 -10.80
N LEU A 352 18.35 14.91 -10.40
CA LEU A 352 17.86 15.20 -9.05
C LEU A 352 16.40 14.78 -8.89
N ALA A 353 16.09 14.16 -7.76
CA ALA A 353 14.75 13.74 -7.38
C ALA A 353 13.81 14.93 -7.10
N GLY A 354 12.53 14.67 -7.25
CA GLY A 354 11.45 15.55 -6.83
C GLY A 354 11.30 16.82 -7.66
N TYR A 355 11.10 17.92 -6.96
CA TYR A 355 10.71 19.20 -7.54
C TYR A 355 11.89 20.16 -7.70
N LEU A 356 11.76 21.10 -8.62
CA LEU A 356 12.74 22.19 -8.75
C LEU A 356 12.85 22.95 -7.41
N PRO A 357 14.07 23.29 -6.96
CA PRO A 357 14.29 23.85 -5.62
C PRO A 357 13.40 25.06 -5.30
N GLY A 358 12.69 24.98 -4.18
CA GLY A 358 11.80 26.04 -3.70
C GLY A 358 10.49 26.20 -4.48
N THR A 359 10.13 25.23 -5.32
CA THR A 359 8.89 25.23 -6.11
C THR A 359 8.11 23.94 -5.91
N THR A 360 6.90 23.89 -6.50
CA THR A 360 6.10 22.66 -6.68
C THR A 360 6.13 22.20 -8.15
N THR A 361 7.09 22.65 -8.93
CA THR A 361 7.26 22.26 -10.32
C THR A 361 8.10 20.99 -10.37
N PRO A 362 7.61 19.90 -10.95
CA PRO A 362 8.38 18.68 -11.16
C PRO A 362 9.75 18.92 -11.77
N GLY A 363 10.78 18.34 -11.20
CA GLY A 363 12.13 18.31 -11.74
C GLY A 363 12.24 17.37 -12.94
N PRO A 364 13.41 17.29 -13.59
CA PRO A 364 13.62 16.45 -14.77
C PRO A 364 13.29 14.98 -14.53
N LEU A 365 13.74 14.40 -13.39
CA LEU A 365 13.50 13.00 -13.05
C LEU A 365 12.01 12.71 -12.85
N LEU A 366 11.33 13.51 -12.02
CA LEU A 366 9.89 13.38 -11.79
C LEU A 366 9.08 13.60 -13.07
N SER A 367 9.47 14.57 -13.90
CA SER A 367 8.86 14.78 -15.23
C SER A 367 8.99 13.54 -16.11
N SER A 368 10.17 12.89 -16.12
CA SER A 368 10.41 11.65 -16.85
C SER A 368 9.57 10.48 -16.35
N ALA A 369 9.35 10.38 -15.04
CA ALA A 369 8.46 9.37 -14.46
C ALA A 369 6.99 9.59 -14.85
N LEU A 370 6.52 10.84 -14.86
CA LEU A 370 5.18 11.18 -15.34
C LEU A 370 5.00 10.89 -16.84
N ASP A 371 6.02 11.17 -17.67
CA ASP A 371 6.04 10.79 -19.09
C ASP A 371 5.93 9.27 -19.26
N TYR A 372 6.64 8.51 -18.43
CA TYR A 372 6.57 7.05 -18.45
C TYR A 372 5.17 6.56 -18.10
N VAL A 373 4.58 7.02 -17.00
CA VAL A 373 3.21 6.63 -16.60
C VAL A 373 2.21 6.96 -17.72
N ASN A 374 2.30 8.16 -18.31
CA ASN A 374 1.45 8.56 -19.43
C ASN A 374 1.59 7.60 -20.63
N ALA A 375 2.82 7.23 -21.01
CA ALA A 375 3.06 6.33 -22.12
C ALA A 375 2.50 4.90 -21.84
N GLN A 376 2.59 4.42 -20.60
CA GLN A 376 2.02 3.12 -20.25
C GLN A 376 0.49 3.17 -20.23
N LEU A 377 -0.12 4.25 -19.74
CA LEU A 377 -1.58 4.46 -19.83
C LEU A 377 -2.05 4.49 -21.30
N GLU A 378 -1.33 5.16 -22.20
CA GLU A 378 -1.64 5.14 -23.62
C GLU A 378 -1.66 3.71 -24.17
N ARG A 379 -0.68 2.86 -23.86
CA ARG A 379 -0.66 1.44 -24.25
C ARG A 379 -1.90 0.67 -23.74
N MET A 380 -2.30 0.88 -22.47
CA MET A 380 -3.49 0.23 -21.91
C MET A 380 -4.78 0.72 -22.59
N VAL A 381 -4.90 2.02 -22.84
CA VAL A 381 -6.05 2.62 -23.53
C VAL A 381 -6.13 2.14 -24.97
N ASP A 382 -5.00 2.05 -25.69
CA ASP A 382 -4.94 1.51 -27.04
C ASP A 382 -5.38 0.03 -27.06
N THR A 383 -4.97 -0.77 -26.08
CA THR A 383 -5.43 -2.17 -25.93
C THR A 383 -6.94 -2.23 -25.72
N ILE A 384 -7.49 -1.42 -24.82
CA ILE A 384 -8.95 -1.31 -24.58
C ILE A 384 -9.69 -0.93 -25.86
N GLN A 385 -9.15 -0.03 -26.68
CA GLN A 385 -9.76 0.38 -27.94
C GLN A 385 -9.68 -0.73 -28.99
N HIS A 386 -8.50 -1.35 -29.13
CA HIS A 386 -8.25 -2.43 -30.08
C HIS A 386 -9.18 -3.63 -29.83
N ASP A 387 -9.41 -4.00 -28.59
CA ASP A 387 -10.23 -5.14 -28.21
C ASP A 387 -11.74 -4.82 -28.13
N GLY A 388 -12.11 -3.60 -28.52
CA GLY A 388 -13.52 -3.17 -28.55
C GLY A 388 -14.14 -2.97 -27.17
N LEU A 389 -13.34 -2.88 -26.11
CA LEU A 389 -13.77 -2.73 -24.72
C LEU A 389 -14.09 -1.27 -24.34
N ALA A 390 -13.74 -0.28 -25.15
CA ALA A 390 -13.80 1.15 -24.83
C ALA A 390 -15.19 1.64 -24.35
N LYS A 391 -16.28 1.00 -24.81
CA LYS A 391 -17.65 1.36 -24.42
C LYS A 391 -18.12 0.71 -23.13
N SER A 392 -17.37 -0.26 -22.63
CA SER A 392 -17.73 -1.08 -21.47
C SER A 392 -16.70 -1.02 -20.36
N THR A 393 -15.63 -0.22 -20.49
CA THR A 393 -14.58 -0.07 -19.49
C THR A 393 -14.61 1.33 -18.90
N ALA A 394 -14.65 1.40 -17.56
CA ALA A 394 -14.34 2.61 -16.82
C ALA A 394 -12.84 2.59 -16.43
N ILE A 395 -12.16 3.73 -16.59
CA ILE A 395 -10.76 3.89 -16.20
C ILE A 395 -10.74 4.83 -15.01
N ILE A 396 -10.08 4.41 -13.92
CA ILE A 396 -9.88 5.19 -12.70
C ILE A 396 -8.37 5.32 -12.51
N ILE A 397 -7.89 6.56 -12.41
CA ILE A 397 -6.49 6.87 -12.09
C ILE A 397 -6.49 7.61 -10.76
N THR A 398 -5.67 7.13 -9.82
CA THR A 398 -5.62 7.64 -8.45
C THR A 398 -4.24 7.36 -7.83
N ALA A 399 -4.08 7.60 -6.54
CA ALA A 399 -2.89 7.27 -5.77
C ALA A 399 -3.29 6.57 -4.47
N LYS A 400 -2.45 5.68 -3.97
CA LYS A 400 -2.55 5.16 -2.59
C LYS A 400 -2.17 6.27 -1.60
N HIS A 401 -1.11 7.01 -1.89
CA HIS A 401 -0.59 8.14 -1.12
C HIS A 401 0.10 9.15 -2.04
N GLY A 402 0.31 10.38 -1.55
CA GLY A 402 1.28 11.31 -2.09
C GLY A 402 2.68 10.97 -1.61
N GLN A 403 3.65 11.87 -1.82
CA GLN A 403 5.04 11.66 -1.41
C GLN A 403 5.64 12.92 -0.80
N SER A 404 6.41 12.74 0.27
CA SER A 404 7.28 13.76 0.87
C SER A 404 8.77 13.41 0.63
N PRO A 405 9.66 14.39 0.69
CA PRO A 405 9.40 15.83 0.77
C PRO A 405 9.26 16.45 -0.63
N GLN A 406 8.40 17.45 -0.76
CA GLN A 406 8.36 18.28 -1.97
C GLN A 406 9.59 19.19 -2.14
N ASN A 407 10.37 19.38 -1.09
CA ASN A 407 11.64 20.08 -1.12
C ASN A 407 12.69 19.32 -0.32
N PRO A 408 13.55 18.53 -0.96
CA PRO A 408 14.56 17.72 -0.29
C PRO A 408 15.51 18.49 0.64
N LEU A 409 15.76 19.78 0.35
CA LEU A 409 16.57 20.64 1.23
C LEU A 409 15.93 20.91 2.59
N LEU A 410 14.63 20.66 2.75
CA LEU A 410 13.91 20.77 4.02
C LEU A 410 13.77 19.43 4.74
N LEU A 411 14.15 18.34 4.11
CA LEU A 411 14.11 16.99 4.70
C LEU A 411 14.99 16.93 5.96
N LYS A 412 14.39 16.44 7.04
CA LYS A 412 15.06 16.17 8.33
C LYS A 412 14.74 14.74 8.72
N ARG A 413 15.70 13.85 8.56
CA ARG A 413 15.55 12.45 9.00
C ARG A 413 15.87 12.36 10.49
N ILE A 414 14.91 11.88 11.27
CA ILE A 414 15.01 11.83 12.73
C ILE A 414 14.92 10.36 13.15
N PRO A 415 16.05 9.72 13.53
CA PRO A 415 16.02 8.33 13.98
C PRO A 415 15.13 8.17 15.22
N ASP A 416 14.17 7.27 15.17
CA ASP A 416 13.21 6.98 16.25
C ASP A 416 13.86 6.17 17.39
N GLY A 417 14.74 5.22 17.10
CA GLY A 417 15.36 4.34 18.09
C GLY A 417 15.99 5.05 19.29
N PRO A 418 16.80 6.12 19.12
CA PRO A 418 17.29 6.92 20.23
C PRO A 418 16.18 7.58 21.07
N ILE A 419 15.08 7.99 20.43
CA ILE A 419 13.92 8.60 21.10
C ILE A 419 13.19 7.54 21.93
N ILE A 420 12.89 6.38 21.34
CA ILE A 420 12.26 5.24 22.01
C ILE A 420 13.06 4.84 23.24
N SER A 421 14.39 4.69 23.09
CA SER A 421 15.30 4.33 24.17
C SER A 421 15.26 5.36 25.32
N ALA A 422 15.24 6.65 24.99
CA ALA A 422 15.19 7.72 25.98
C ALA A 422 13.84 7.79 26.71
N VAL A 423 12.72 7.61 25.99
CA VAL A 423 11.37 7.53 26.60
C VAL A 423 11.30 6.36 27.58
N ASN A 424 11.75 5.17 27.16
CA ASN A 424 11.74 3.97 27.99
C ASN A 424 12.61 4.13 29.26
N ALA A 425 13.80 4.70 29.13
CA ALA A 425 14.67 5.00 30.27
C ALA A 425 14.02 6.00 31.25
N ALA A 426 13.39 7.05 30.74
CA ALA A 426 12.67 8.04 31.55
C ALA A 426 11.46 7.44 32.26
N TRP A 427 10.74 6.52 31.63
CA TRP A 427 9.64 5.79 32.22
C TRP A 427 10.11 4.89 33.38
N THR A 428 11.18 4.12 33.14
CA THR A 428 11.82 3.32 34.20
C THR A 428 12.25 4.17 35.38
N ALA A 429 12.89 5.31 35.13
CA ALA A 429 13.32 6.24 36.19
C ALA A 429 12.12 6.79 37.00
N LYS A 430 11.00 7.01 36.37
CA LYS A 430 9.76 7.52 37.01
C LYS A 430 9.02 6.46 37.82
N THR A 431 8.92 5.24 37.30
CA THR A 431 8.03 4.21 37.83
C THR A 431 8.74 3.09 38.58
N GLY A 432 10.02 2.87 38.29
CA GLY A 432 10.77 1.68 38.69
C GLY A 432 10.47 0.43 37.83
N ASP A 433 9.56 0.51 36.86
CA ASP A 433 9.29 -0.58 35.94
C ASP A 433 10.46 -0.67 34.92
N THR A 434 11.04 -1.86 34.80
CA THR A 434 12.14 -2.14 33.88
C THR A 434 11.67 -2.65 32.52
N ASN A 435 10.37 -2.95 32.35
CA ASN A 435 9.80 -3.28 31.06
C ASN A 435 9.72 -2.01 30.20
N PRO A 436 9.99 -2.11 28.90
CA PRO A 436 9.89 -0.96 28.02
C PRO A 436 8.44 -0.47 27.95
N LEU A 437 8.25 0.86 28.00
CA LEU A 437 6.93 1.45 27.80
C LEU A 437 6.54 1.43 26.34
N ILE A 438 7.42 1.89 25.44
CA ILE A 438 7.25 1.74 23.99
C ILE A 438 7.82 0.39 23.60
N VAL A 439 6.96 -0.49 23.09
CA VAL A 439 7.31 -1.88 22.72
C VAL A 439 7.49 -2.07 21.22
N ALA A 440 6.92 -1.18 20.42
CA ALA A 440 7.08 -1.13 18.98
C ALA A 440 6.89 0.30 18.49
N GLY A 441 7.47 0.61 17.37
CA GLY A 441 7.32 1.87 16.66
C GLY A 441 7.40 1.60 15.17
N THR A 442 6.73 2.43 14.38
CA THR A 442 6.89 2.50 12.94
C THR A 442 6.93 3.97 12.55
N ASP A 443 7.76 4.31 11.59
CA ASP A 443 7.93 5.66 11.11
C ASP A 443 8.22 5.71 9.61
N ASP A 444 7.75 6.76 9.02
CA ASP A 444 8.13 7.33 7.75
C ASP A 444 7.72 8.82 7.81
N ASP A 445 6.65 9.21 7.16
CA ASP A 445 6.06 10.56 7.30
C ASP A 445 5.27 10.72 8.61
N LEU A 446 4.82 9.63 9.16
CA LEU A 446 4.08 9.50 10.42
C LEU A 446 4.83 8.54 11.34
N TRP A 447 4.95 8.88 12.63
CA TRP A 447 5.46 7.96 13.64
C TRP A 447 4.34 7.44 14.52
N GLN A 448 4.18 6.12 14.59
CA GLN A 448 3.30 5.43 15.52
C GLN A 448 4.12 4.72 16.59
N SER A 449 3.69 4.82 17.84
CA SER A 449 4.31 4.13 18.98
C SER A 449 3.25 3.35 19.74
N TYR A 450 3.57 2.11 20.07
CA TYR A 450 2.69 1.19 20.78
C TYR A 450 3.19 0.97 22.19
N LEU A 451 2.28 1.09 23.18
CA LEU A 451 2.63 1.09 24.60
C LEU A 451 2.31 -0.24 25.27
N SER A 452 3.24 -0.76 26.08
CA SER A 452 2.98 -1.92 26.95
C SER A 452 1.99 -1.62 28.07
N VAL A 453 1.87 -0.35 28.48
CA VAL A 453 0.96 0.12 29.52
C VAL A 453 -0.15 0.94 28.90
N LYS A 454 -1.32 0.32 28.69
CA LYS A 454 -2.49 0.89 28.03
C LYS A 454 -3.29 1.81 28.93
N THR A 455 -2.67 2.91 29.39
CA THR A 455 -3.35 3.90 30.23
C THR A 455 -3.14 5.31 29.69
N GLN A 456 -4.12 6.18 29.91
CA GLN A 456 -4.02 7.59 29.53
C GLN A 456 -2.82 8.29 30.21
N ASP A 457 -2.45 7.88 31.42
CA ASP A 457 -1.28 8.44 32.11
C ASP A 457 0.03 8.06 31.43
N ALA A 458 0.15 6.82 30.92
CA ALA A 458 1.31 6.39 30.14
C ALA A 458 1.35 7.11 28.78
N ALA A 459 0.23 7.20 28.09
CA ALA A 459 0.11 7.94 26.83
C ALA A 459 0.46 9.43 27.00
N ASN A 460 -0.04 10.08 28.05
CA ASN A 460 0.31 11.46 28.40
C ASN A 460 1.78 11.62 28.75
N PHE A 461 2.40 10.61 29.39
CA PHE A 461 3.83 10.64 29.70
C PHE A 461 4.64 10.67 28.40
N VAL A 462 4.37 9.78 27.44
CA VAL A 462 5.05 9.76 26.14
C VAL A 462 4.84 11.08 25.40
N LYS A 463 3.59 11.53 25.26
CA LYS A 463 3.25 12.81 24.63
C LYS A 463 4.04 13.98 25.23
N ASN A 464 4.06 14.11 26.56
CA ASN A 464 4.76 15.18 27.24
C ASN A 464 6.28 15.05 27.08
N TYR A 465 6.83 13.83 27.11
CA TYR A 465 8.24 13.62 26.91
C TYR A 465 8.66 14.09 25.52
N LEU A 466 8.01 13.59 24.48
CA LEU A 466 8.29 13.94 23.08
C LEU A 466 8.15 15.46 22.84
N TRP A 467 7.12 16.08 23.41
CA TRP A 467 6.88 17.50 23.25
C TRP A 467 7.91 18.40 23.95
N THR A 468 8.52 17.92 25.02
CA THR A 468 9.44 18.71 25.85
C THR A 468 10.93 18.43 25.59
N HIS A 469 11.23 17.38 24.83
CA HIS A 469 12.61 17.00 24.53
C HIS A 469 12.92 17.21 23.04
N PRO A 470 14.12 17.71 22.73
CA PRO A 470 14.58 17.78 21.34
C PRO A 470 15.05 16.41 20.86
N ALA A 471 15.05 16.23 19.55
CA ALA A 471 15.73 15.14 18.87
C ALA A 471 16.87 15.66 17.99
N THR A 472 17.71 14.75 17.50
CA THR A 472 18.75 15.06 16.52
C THR A 472 18.27 14.63 15.15
N ALA A 473 18.18 15.57 14.22
CA ALA A 473 17.85 15.31 12.84
C ALA A 473 19.12 15.25 11.98
N GLN A 474 19.17 14.33 11.04
CA GLN A 474 20.16 14.28 9.98
C GLN A 474 19.66 15.10 8.79
N LEU A 475 20.55 15.90 8.21
CA LEU A 475 20.27 16.77 7.08
C LEU A 475 20.98 16.25 5.83
N TYR A 476 20.31 16.34 4.68
CA TYR A 476 20.85 15.89 3.39
C TYR A 476 20.73 16.99 2.34
N ASN A 477 21.60 16.94 1.33
CA ASN A 477 21.41 17.65 0.07
C ASN A 477 20.44 16.84 -0.82
N ASN A 478 20.03 17.44 -1.94
CA ASN A 478 19.21 16.76 -2.96
C ASN A 478 19.91 15.52 -3.55
N ASP A 479 21.25 15.49 -3.50
CA ASP A 479 22.09 14.39 -3.99
C ASP A 479 22.40 13.35 -2.88
N GLY A 480 21.63 13.36 -1.78
CA GLY A 480 21.82 12.45 -0.65
C GLY A 480 23.07 12.69 0.21
N VAL A 481 23.86 13.73 -0.10
CA VAL A 481 25.07 14.04 0.65
C VAL A 481 24.73 14.58 2.03
N ASP A 482 25.36 14.00 3.05
CA ASP A 482 25.26 14.42 4.45
C ASP A 482 25.69 15.88 4.63
N ARG A 483 24.81 16.70 5.19
CA ARG A 483 25.06 18.10 5.57
C ARG A 483 25.26 18.29 7.07
N GLY A 484 25.35 17.20 7.84
CA GLY A 484 25.46 17.20 9.28
C GLY A 484 24.12 17.09 10.00
N THR A 485 24.12 17.42 11.26
CA THR A 485 22.98 17.25 12.15
C THR A 485 22.45 18.57 12.69
N GLU A 486 21.16 18.58 13.02
CA GLU A 486 20.47 19.71 13.65
C GLU A 486 19.67 19.20 14.86
N SER A 487 19.60 20.01 15.91
CA SER A 487 18.69 19.76 17.02
C SER A 487 17.30 20.32 16.68
N VAL A 488 16.29 19.46 16.70
CA VAL A 488 14.90 19.83 16.42
C VAL A 488 14.07 19.76 17.70
N ALA A 489 13.23 20.77 17.92
CA ALA A 489 12.33 20.83 19.06
C ALA A 489 11.22 19.77 18.96
N HIS A 490 10.61 19.43 20.08
CA HIS A 490 9.44 18.54 20.16
C HIS A 490 9.70 17.17 19.51
N SER A 491 10.90 16.64 19.65
CA SER A 491 11.36 15.41 18.98
C SER A 491 11.15 15.42 17.45
N GLY A 492 11.05 16.62 16.84
CA GLY A 492 10.79 16.81 15.42
C GLY A 492 9.32 16.74 15.03
N LEU A 493 8.42 16.53 15.97
CA LEU A 493 7.00 16.31 15.73
C LEU A 493 6.22 17.64 15.70
N ALA A 494 5.40 17.85 14.70
CA ALA A 494 4.52 19.00 14.58
C ALA A 494 3.26 18.84 15.46
N GLN A 495 2.79 17.61 15.64
CA GLN A 495 1.59 17.28 16.42
C GLN A 495 1.70 15.88 17.00
N ILE A 496 1.10 15.65 18.18
CA ILE A 496 1.10 14.35 18.86
C ILE A 496 -0.31 14.06 19.36
N TYR A 497 -0.86 12.96 18.92
CA TYR A 497 -2.08 12.36 19.45
C TYR A 497 -1.71 11.17 20.34
N ALA A 498 -2.32 11.04 21.50
CA ALA A 498 -1.96 9.99 22.46
C ALA A 498 -3.20 9.51 23.25
N GLY A 499 -3.40 8.20 23.32
CA GLY A 499 -4.51 7.60 24.04
C GLY A 499 -5.87 8.12 23.54
N HIS A 500 -6.65 8.77 24.42
CA HIS A 500 -7.97 9.31 24.06
C HIS A 500 -7.93 10.33 22.92
N ASP A 501 -6.86 11.10 22.78
CA ASP A 501 -6.72 12.05 21.67
C ASP A 501 -6.54 11.30 20.34
N ALA A 502 -5.76 10.22 20.33
CA ALA A 502 -5.58 9.36 19.16
C ALA A 502 -6.91 8.69 18.78
N ALA A 503 -7.62 8.11 19.75
CA ALA A 503 -8.94 7.53 19.53
C ALA A 503 -9.93 8.54 18.94
N ALA A 504 -9.91 9.78 19.44
CA ALA A 504 -10.77 10.85 18.92
C ALA A 504 -10.38 11.26 17.50
N PHE A 505 -9.08 11.33 17.20
CA PHE A 505 -8.57 11.64 15.86
C PHE A 505 -9.01 10.57 14.84
N PHE A 506 -8.81 9.30 15.15
CA PHE A 506 -9.26 8.20 14.30
C PHE A 506 -10.78 7.97 14.34
N GLY A 507 -11.50 8.62 15.23
CA GLY A 507 -12.96 8.50 15.38
C GLY A 507 -13.41 7.13 15.88
N VAL A 508 -12.59 6.42 16.65
CA VAL A 508 -12.88 5.11 17.25
C VAL A 508 -12.90 5.17 18.76
N PRO A 509 -13.80 4.44 19.43
CA PRO A 509 -13.66 4.19 20.86
C PRO A 509 -12.44 3.28 21.08
N TYR A 510 -11.49 3.69 21.90
CA TYR A 510 -10.28 2.90 22.23
C TYR A 510 -10.59 1.54 22.88
N SER A 511 -11.82 1.29 23.25
CA SER A 511 -12.31 0.00 23.77
C SER A 511 -13.00 -0.86 22.73
N ASP A 512 -13.03 -0.47 21.47
CA ASP A 512 -13.68 -1.25 20.41
C ASP A 512 -12.74 -2.37 19.94
N PRO A 513 -13.09 -3.65 20.17
CA PRO A 513 -12.19 -4.78 19.83
C PRO A 513 -12.03 -5.02 18.32
N ARG A 514 -12.75 -4.28 17.47
CA ARG A 514 -12.63 -4.38 16.01
C ARG A 514 -11.48 -3.58 15.45
N TYR A 515 -10.86 -2.73 16.25
CA TYR A 515 -9.79 -1.84 15.83
C TYR A 515 -8.50 -2.15 16.55
N PRO A 516 -7.34 -1.91 15.93
CA PRO A 516 -6.07 -1.91 16.62
C PRO A 516 -6.10 -0.98 17.84
N ASP A 517 -5.29 -1.31 18.79
CA ASP A 517 -5.22 -0.58 20.03
C ASP A 517 -4.53 0.77 19.81
N VAL A 518 -5.22 1.86 20.06
CA VAL A 518 -4.69 3.22 19.88
C VAL A 518 -3.91 3.73 21.11
N PHE A 519 -3.46 2.83 21.98
CA PHE A 519 -2.57 3.15 23.10
C PHE A 519 -1.12 2.81 22.81
#